data_51cd9821ed29ad345b9d0448fef83759
#
_entry.id   51cd9821ed29ad345b9d0448fef83759
#
_cell.length_a   1.000
_cell.length_b   1.000
_cell.length_c   1.000
_cell.angle_alpha   90.00
_cell.angle_beta   90.00
_cell.angle_gamma   90.00
#
_symmetry.space_group_name_H-M   'P 1'
#
loop_
_entity.id
_entity.type
_entity.pdbx_description
1 polymer ?
#
loop_
_entity_poly.entity_id
_entity_poly.type
_entity_poly.pdbx_seq_one_letter_code
_entity_poly.pdbx_strand_id
1 'polypeptide(L)'
;MEAYVYGVKRTLPPDDPDFAAFTDKGSTAIVSIDMHEGHLADTPDCPCPAPRARDIVEPINAFHRTARTLGVPVIHVRTVLRADGSDDVKGIKSAWRITFPLHVGPIPNADQHALEGSRWTNLVTEVVPGDLRVDGKKRLSVFYPTDLDFLLRNLGIRTVVLDGGFTDCCVLNAAFDASNRNYRVVVLRDLVRGTDPSLEDAALTIVSLHLGLVMDSDDLIAAWG
;
A
#
# COMPACT_ATOMS: atom_id res chain seq x y z
N MET A 1 -10.63 18.21 -10.39
CA MET A 1 -9.50 17.29 -10.10
C MET A 1 -9.46 16.17 -11.13
N GLU A 2 -8.30 15.58 -11.33
CA GLU A 2 -8.13 14.48 -12.29
C GLU A 2 -8.11 13.13 -11.58
N ALA A 3 -8.82 12.14 -12.15
CA ALA A 3 -8.78 10.75 -11.67
C ALA A 3 -8.99 9.77 -12.82
N TYR A 4 -8.60 8.51 -12.62
CA TYR A 4 -8.82 7.46 -13.61
C TYR A 4 -10.10 6.68 -13.28
N VAL A 5 -10.92 6.49 -14.29
CA VAL A 5 -12.10 5.63 -14.24
C VAL A 5 -11.99 4.60 -15.36
N TYR A 6 -11.93 3.33 -15.01
CA TYR A 6 -11.71 2.24 -15.99
C TYR A 6 -10.47 2.47 -16.87
N GLY A 7 -9.37 2.88 -16.24
CA GLY A 7 -8.10 3.16 -16.93
C GLY A 7 -8.06 4.45 -17.77
N VAL A 8 -9.17 5.21 -17.84
CA VAL A 8 -9.26 6.45 -18.61
C VAL A 8 -9.22 7.66 -17.66
N LYS A 9 -8.27 8.58 -17.88
CA LYS A 9 -8.18 9.83 -17.11
C LYS A 9 -9.38 10.72 -17.39
N ARG A 10 -10.03 11.22 -16.34
CA ARG A 10 -11.25 12.03 -16.35
C ARG A 10 -11.08 13.25 -15.47
N THR A 11 -11.63 14.37 -15.91
CA THR A 11 -11.80 15.55 -15.06
C THR A 11 -13.09 15.40 -14.27
N LEU A 12 -12.96 15.30 -12.94
CA LEU A 12 -14.07 15.26 -12.01
C LEU A 12 -14.35 16.67 -11.47
N PRO A 13 -15.63 17.04 -11.22
CA PRO A 13 -15.98 18.36 -10.71
C PRO A 13 -15.43 18.56 -9.29
N PRO A 14 -14.49 19.49 -9.06
CA PRO A 14 -13.85 19.67 -7.76
C PRO A 14 -14.81 20.25 -6.70
N ASP A 15 -15.85 20.97 -7.13
CA ASP A 15 -16.85 21.59 -6.25
C ASP A 15 -18.00 20.64 -5.88
N ASP A 16 -18.04 19.44 -6.47
CA ASP A 16 -19.00 18.41 -6.10
C ASP A 16 -18.61 17.83 -4.75
N PRO A 17 -19.49 17.90 -3.73
CA PRO A 17 -19.15 17.49 -2.37
C PRO A 17 -18.77 16.01 -2.26
N ASP A 18 -19.29 15.15 -3.14
CA ASP A 18 -18.97 13.72 -3.13
C ASP A 18 -17.51 13.47 -3.57
N PHE A 19 -17.03 14.21 -4.58
CA PHE A 19 -15.63 14.10 -5.01
C PHE A 19 -14.67 14.92 -4.15
N ALA A 20 -15.05 16.14 -3.74
CA ALA A 20 -14.24 16.99 -2.87
C ALA A 20 -13.87 16.30 -1.55
N ALA A 21 -14.75 15.45 -1.03
CA ALA A 21 -14.53 14.72 0.18
C ALA A 21 -13.33 13.72 0.10
N PHE A 22 -12.97 13.21 -1.09
CA PHE A 22 -11.81 12.33 -1.27
C PHE A 22 -10.48 13.08 -1.15
N THR A 23 -10.47 14.38 -1.34
CA THR A 23 -9.27 15.23 -1.31
C THR A 23 -9.24 16.18 -0.10
N ASP A 24 -10.10 15.98 0.89
CA ASP A 24 -10.06 16.71 2.16
C ASP A 24 -8.83 16.30 2.97
N LYS A 25 -7.73 17.08 2.84
CA LYS A 25 -6.46 16.79 3.54
C LYS A 25 -6.58 16.75 5.06
N GLY A 26 -7.53 17.49 5.64
CA GLY A 26 -7.75 17.54 7.09
C GLY A 26 -8.24 16.23 7.70
N SER A 27 -8.79 15.33 6.88
CA SER A 27 -9.26 14.01 7.30
C SER A 27 -8.62 12.87 6.50
N THR A 28 -7.45 13.11 5.91
CA THR A 28 -6.71 12.15 5.08
C THR A 28 -5.45 11.65 5.78
N ALA A 29 -5.12 10.37 5.59
CA ALA A 29 -3.82 9.79 5.93
C ALA A 29 -3.27 8.98 4.75
N ILE A 30 -1.94 8.98 4.61
CA ILE A 30 -1.24 8.08 3.69
C ILE A 30 -0.99 6.75 4.41
N VAL A 31 -1.27 5.64 3.73
CA VAL A 31 -0.98 4.28 4.17
C VAL A 31 -0.02 3.67 3.17
N SER A 32 1.27 3.66 3.51
CA SER A 32 2.35 3.12 2.68
C SER A 32 2.57 1.66 3.00
N ILE A 33 2.40 0.80 1.99
CA ILE A 33 2.22 -0.64 2.19
C ILE A 33 3.45 -1.43 1.75
N ASP A 34 4.03 -2.20 2.69
CA ASP A 34 5.06 -3.23 2.46
C ASP A 34 6.32 -2.76 1.71
N MET A 35 6.72 -1.49 1.87
CA MET A 35 7.93 -0.93 1.28
C MET A 35 9.17 -1.33 2.09
N HIS A 36 9.49 -2.62 2.13
CA HIS A 36 10.59 -3.18 2.94
C HIS A 36 11.54 -4.07 2.14
N GLU A 37 12.75 -4.32 2.68
CA GLU A 37 13.79 -5.11 2.03
C GLU A 37 13.34 -6.53 1.63
N GLY A 38 12.38 -7.11 2.32
CA GLY A 38 11.82 -8.43 1.98
C GLY A 38 11.16 -8.50 0.60
N HIS A 39 10.81 -7.34 0.00
CA HIS A 39 10.33 -7.20 -1.37
C HIS A 39 11.32 -6.50 -2.29
N LEU A 40 12.08 -5.55 -1.78
CA LEU A 40 12.77 -4.55 -2.59
C LEU A 40 14.28 -4.70 -2.63
N ALA A 41 14.86 -5.60 -1.82
CA ALA A 41 16.28 -5.87 -1.89
C ALA A 41 16.68 -6.38 -3.28
N ASP A 42 17.75 -5.78 -3.84
CA ASP A 42 18.32 -6.19 -5.12
C ASP A 42 19.39 -7.28 -4.92
N THR A 43 18.95 -8.39 -4.34
CA THR A 43 19.84 -9.53 -4.01
C THR A 43 19.16 -10.84 -4.35
N PRO A 44 19.92 -11.87 -4.77
CA PRO A 44 19.35 -13.18 -5.16
C PRO A 44 18.63 -13.90 -4.02
N ASP A 45 18.87 -13.50 -2.77
CA ASP A 45 18.28 -14.07 -1.57
C ASP A 45 17.01 -13.33 -1.12
N CYS A 46 16.51 -12.34 -1.89
CA CYS A 46 15.27 -11.66 -1.58
C CYS A 46 14.10 -12.65 -1.47
N PRO A 47 13.40 -12.70 -0.33
CA PRO A 47 12.45 -13.77 -0.05
C PRO A 47 11.08 -13.63 -0.74
N CYS A 48 10.76 -12.46 -1.26
CA CYS A 48 9.55 -12.22 -2.05
C CYS A 48 9.76 -11.03 -3.01
N PRO A 49 10.56 -11.22 -4.07
CA PRO A 49 11.07 -10.13 -4.89
C PRO A 49 9.98 -9.40 -5.67
N ALA A 50 9.99 -8.07 -5.59
CA ALA A 50 9.16 -7.13 -6.33
C ALA A 50 10.02 -6.13 -7.11
N PRO A 51 10.79 -6.56 -8.12
CA PRO A 51 11.80 -5.71 -8.78
C PRO A 51 11.19 -4.45 -9.40
N ARG A 52 9.97 -4.50 -9.91
CA ARG A 52 9.27 -3.34 -10.47
C ARG A 52 8.97 -2.26 -9.43
N ALA A 53 8.78 -2.63 -8.17
CA ALA A 53 8.47 -1.68 -7.11
C ALA A 53 9.68 -0.88 -6.61
N ARG A 54 10.90 -1.21 -7.06
CA ARG A 54 12.10 -0.42 -6.74
C ARG A 54 12.04 0.98 -7.34
N ASP A 55 11.40 1.11 -8.50
CA ASP A 55 11.32 2.37 -9.24
C ASP A 55 10.45 3.41 -8.54
N ILE A 56 9.56 2.98 -7.64
CA ILE A 56 8.67 3.89 -6.92
C ILE A 56 9.19 4.32 -5.54
N VAL A 57 10.33 3.82 -5.07
CA VAL A 57 10.86 4.16 -3.73
C VAL A 57 11.11 5.65 -3.60
N GLU A 58 11.88 6.26 -4.52
CA GLU A 58 12.15 7.69 -4.45
C GLU A 58 10.94 8.58 -4.79
N PRO A 59 10.10 8.25 -5.78
CA PRO A 59 8.80 8.92 -5.96
C PRO A 59 7.92 8.92 -4.70
N ILE A 60 7.80 7.79 -3.99
CA ILE A 60 7.08 7.71 -2.71
C ILE A 60 7.71 8.63 -1.66
N ASN A 61 9.04 8.62 -1.52
CA ASN A 61 9.73 9.52 -0.58
C ASN A 61 9.44 10.99 -0.88
N ALA A 62 9.48 11.38 -2.16
CA ALA A 62 9.19 12.75 -2.58
C ALA A 62 7.74 13.15 -2.26
N PHE A 63 6.78 12.27 -2.56
CA PHE A 63 5.36 12.48 -2.24
C PHE A 63 5.15 12.60 -0.73
N HIS A 64 5.74 11.69 0.08
CA HIS A 64 5.63 11.73 1.54
C HIS A 64 6.23 13.01 2.13
N ARG A 65 7.38 13.49 1.61
CA ARG A 65 7.96 14.78 2.05
C ARG A 65 6.97 15.93 1.82
N THR A 66 6.34 15.99 0.65
CA THR A 66 5.33 17.01 0.34
C THR A 66 4.10 16.88 1.25
N ALA A 67 3.55 15.68 1.41
CA ALA A 67 2.38 15.44 2.24
C ALA A 67 2.61 15.85 3.71
N ARG A 68 3.79 15.55 4.26
CA ARG A 68 4.17 15.98 5.62
C ARG A 68 4.17 17.52 5.76
N THR A 69 4.65 18.27 4.75
CA THR A 69 4.60 19.75 4.77
C THR A 69 3.18 20.28 4.75
N LEU A 70 2.23 19.52 4.18
CA LEU A 70 0.81 19.83 4.15
C LEU A 70 0.04 19.35 5.39
N GLY A 71 0.73 18.73 6.35
CA GLY A 71 0.15 18.23 7.59
C GLY A 71 -0.59 16.90 7.45
N VAL A 72 -0.41 16.18 6.33
CA VAL A 72 -1.02 14.86 6.12
C VAL A 72 -0.14 13.79 6.76
N PRO A 73 -0.66 12.99 7.72
CA PRO A 73 0.11 11.94 8.38
C PRO A 73 0.47 10.80 7.45
N VAL A 74 1.68 10.25 7.62
CA VAL A 74 2.17 9.07 6.92
C VAL A 74 2.20 7.89 7.88
N ILE A 75 1.60 6.79 7.48
CA ILE A 75 1.52 5.53 8.23
C ILE A 75 2.19 4.44 7.41
N HIS A 76 3.34 3.94 7.87
CA HIS A 76 4.04 2.84 7.23
C HIS A 76 3.50 1.51 7.77
N VAL A 77 2.91 0.70 6.90
CA VAL A 77 2.43 -0.64 7.22
C VAL A 77 3.36 -1.67 6.62
N ARG A 78 3.84 -2.60 7.42
CA ARG A 78 4.70 -3.68 6.92
C ARG A 78 4.32 -5.03 7.48
N THR A 79 4.58 -6.06 6.69
CA THR A 79 4.49 -7.44 7.14
C THR A 79 5.63 -7.74 8.11
N VAL A 80 5.29 -8.32 9.27
CA VAL A 80 6.25 -8.85 10.25
C VAL A 80 5.70 -10.16 10.77
N LEU A 81 6.37 -11.27 10.46
CA LEU A 81 5.98 -12.62 10.87
C LEU A 81 6.86 -13.11 12.01
N ARG A 82 6.30 -13.89 12.92
CA ARG A 82 7.07 -14.48 14.02
C ARG A 82 8.03 -15.53 13.49
N ALA A 83 9.25 -15.52 14.03
CA ALA A 83 10.28 -16.47 13.64
C ALA A 83 9.95 -17.93 14.02
N ASP A 84 9.08 -18.13 15.02
CA ASP A 84 8.63 -19.46 15.47
C ASP A 84 7.53 -20.07 14.58
N GLY A 85 7.05 -19.33 13.57
CA GLY A 85 6.01 -19.78 12.65
C GLY A 85 4.60 -19.84 13.25
N SER A 86 4.38 -19.29 14.45
CA SER A 86 3.06 -19.31 15.11
C SER A 86 2.03 -18.42 14.42
N ASP A 87 2.45 -17.54 13.51
CA ASP A 87 1.58 -16.72 12.69
C ASP A 87 0.99 -17.46 11.48
N ASP A 88 1.61 -18.56 11.07
CA ASP A 88 1.11 -19.40 9.98
C ASP A 88 0.13 -20.46 10.50
N VAL A 89 -0.81 -20.88 9.64
CA VAL A 89 -1.64 -22.05 9.94
C VAL A 89 -0.77 -23.28 9.95
N LYS A 90 -0.73 -23.99 11.09
CA LYS A 90 0.17 -25.12 11.31
C LYS A 90 0.07 -26.15 10.19
N GLY A 91 1.18 -26.41 9.53
CA GLY A 91 1.29 -27.38 8.45
C GLY A 91 0.75 -26.93 7.09
N ILE A 92 0.25 -25.69 6.98
CA ILE A 92 -0.29 -25.16 5.72
C ILE A 92 0.52 -23.92 5.32
N LYS A 93 1.24 -24.01 4.20
CA LYS A 93 1.93 -22.85 3.63
C LYS A 93 0.93 -21.84 3.07
N SER A 94 1.23 -20.54 3.17
CA SER A 94 0.50 -19.48 2.48
C SER A 94 0.49 -19.76 0.97
N ALA A 95 -0.65 -19.54 0.30
CA ALA A 95 -0.83 -19.87 -1.11
C ALA A 95 0.27 -19.24 -2.01
N TRP A 96 0.65 -17.99 -1.76
CA TRP A 96 1.67 -17.31 -2.55
C TRP A 96 3.03 -18.01 -2.51
N ARG A 97 3.42 -18.66 -1.39
CA ARG A 97 4.67 -19.42 -1.30
C ARG A 97 4.70 -20.65 -2.21
N ILE A 98 3.51 -21.07 -2.69
CA ILE A 98 3.36 -22.23 -3.56
C ILE A 98 3.15 -21.78 -5.00
N THR A 99 2.28 -20.79 -5.23
CA THR A 99 1.83 -20.39 -6.56
C THR A 99 2.69 -19.30 -7.20
N PHE A 100 3.16 -18.32 -6.44
CA PHE A 100 3.97 -17.22 -6.97
C PHE A 100 5.29 -17.71 -7.60
N PRO A 101 6.03 -18.67 -7.01
CA PRO A 101 7.22 -19.24 -7.66
C PRO A 101 6.96 -19.95 -8.99
N LEU A 102 5.73 -20.40 -9.24
CA LEU A 102 5.37 -20.98 -10.54
C LEU A 102 5.34 -19.93 -11.66
N HIS A 103 5.13 -18.66 -11.31
CA HIS A 103 5.11 -17.54 -12.25
C HIS A 103 6.48 -16.87 -12.38
N VAL A 104 7.11 -16.53 -11.24
CA VAL A 104 8.36 -15.73 -11.23
C VAL A 104 9.64 -16.58 -11.19
N GLY A 105 9.51 -17.90 -11.05
CA GLY A 105 10.63 -18.80 -10.85
C GLY A 105 10.90 -19.13 -9.37
N PRO A 106 11.83 -20.06 -9.10
CA PRO A 106 12.13 -20.51 -7.72
C PRO A 106 12.57 -19.35 -6.82
N ILE A 107 12.01 -19.31 -5.62
CA ILE A 107 12.39 -18.37 -4.56
C ILE A 107 12.95 -19.17 -3.40
N PRO A 108 14.29 -19.36 -3.29
CA PRO A 108 14.91 -20.24 -2.30
C PRO A 108 14.57 -19.87 -0.84
N ASN A 109 14.44 -18.58 -0.56
CA ASN A 109 14.26 -18.04 0.80
C ASN A 109 12.83 -17.57 1.08
N ALA A 110 11.81 -18.08 0.35
CA ALA A 110 10.42 -17.65 0.55
C ALA A 110 9.94 -17.79 2.02
N ASP A 111 10.47 -18.77 2.76
CA ASP A 111 10.14 -18.98 4.17
C ASP A 111 10.80 -17.93 5.11
N GLN A 112 11.76 -17.15 4.61
CA GLN A 112 12.40 -16.06 5.35
C GLN A 112 11.68 -14.70 5.20
N HIS A 113 10.63 -14.65 4.38
CA HIS A 113 9.92 -13.41 4.12
C HIS A 113 9.43 -12.76 5.40
N ALA A 114 9.91 -11.53 5.62
CA ALA A 114 9.46 -10.62 6.68
C ALA A 114 9.52 -11.19 8.11
N LEU A 115 10.46 -12.08 8.40
CA LEU A 115 10.63 -12.60 9.76
C LEU A 115 11.06 -11.51 10.72
N GLU A 116 10.45 -11.49 11.90
CA GLU A 116 10.76 -10.59 13.00
C GLU A 116 12.26 -10.62 13.33
N GLY A 117 12.85 -9.43 13.50
CA GLY A 117 14.29 -9.27 13.79
C GLY A 117 15.22 -9.48 12.58
N SER A 118 14.71 -9.89 11.43
CA SER A 118 15.51 -9.98 10.20
C SER A 118 15.55 -8.64 9.45
N ARG A 119 16.59 -8.47 8.59
CA ARG A 119 16.66 -7.29 7.70
C ARG A 119 15.45 -7.16 6.76
N TRP A 120 14.81 -8.28 6.48
CA TRP A 120 13.67 -8.33 5.55
C TRP A 120 12.46 -7.51 5.98
N THR A 121 12.44 -7.04 7.22
CA THR A 121 11.42 -6.13 7.75
C THR A 121 11.84 -4.66 7.72
N ASN A 122 13.08 -4.33 7.34
CA ASN A 122 13.55 -2.95 7.27
C ASN A 122 12.82 -2.20 6.17
N LEU A 123 12.26 -1.04 6.50
CA LEU A 123 11.67 -0.15 5.50
C LEU A 123 12.76 0.45 4.62
N VAL A 124 12.51 0.55 3.32
CA VAL A 124 13.41 1.18 2.33
C VAL A 124 12.98 2.61 2.00
N THR A 125 11.75 2.98 2.36
CA THR A 125 11.29 4.36 2.29
C THR A 125 11.72 5.15 3.51
N GLU A 126 11.77 6.49 3.38
CA GLU A 126 12.11 7.39 4.48
C GLU A 126 11.04 7.34 5.58
N VAL A 127 11.50 7.08 6.81
CA VAL A 127 10.68 7.19 8.01
C VAL A 127 11.24 8.31 8.87
N VAL A 128 10.44 9.30 9.19
CA VAL A 128 10.88 10.46 9.98
C VAL A 128 10.14 10.51 11.33
N PRO A 129 10.69 11.25 12.35
CA PRO A 129 9.95 11.49 13.57
C PRO A 129 8.59 12.12 13.29
N GLY A 130 7.53 11.50 13.81
CA GLY A 130 6.15 11.91 13.56
C GLY A 130 5.38 10.97 12.63
N ASP A 131 6.07 10.15 11.83
CA ASP A 131 5.42 9.07 11.09
C ASP A 131 4.92 7.97 12.03
N LEU A 132 3.81 7.35 11.66
CA LEU A 132 3.29 6.21 12.37
C LEU A 132 3.72 4.89 11.71
N ARG A 133 3.78 3.82 12.50
CA ARG A 133 4.14 2.49 12.00
C ARG A 133 3.14 1.46 12.50
N VAL A 134 2.75 0.57 11.58
CA VAL A 134 1.92 -0.60 11.86
C VAL A 134 2.74 -1.84 11.49
N ASP A 135 3.35 -2.45 12.50
CA ASP A 135 4.26 -3.59 12.35
C ASP A 135 3.56 -4.94 12.60
N GLY A 136 2.25 -4.94 12.67
CA GLY A 136 1.45 -6.13 13.03
C GLY A 136 0.85 -6.89 11.85
N LYS A 137 1.07 -6.46 10.61
CA LYS A 137 0.48 -7.09 9.42
C LYS A 137 1.00 -8.52 9.26
N LYS A 138 0.07 -9.49 9.14
CA LYS A 138 0.36 -10.93 9.04
C LYS A 138 -0.15 -11.55 7.75
N ARG A 139 -1.03 -10.87 7.04
CA ARG A 139 -1.72 -11.32 5.84
C ARG A 139 -1.76 -10.18 4.81
N LEU A 140 -2.47 -10.37 3.71
CA LEU A 140 -2.64 -9.34 2.68
C LEU A 140 -3.34 -8.09 3.22
N SER A 141 -4.27 -8.26 4.16
CA SER A 141 -4.96 -7.16 4.83
C SER A 141 -3.98 -6.31 5.64
N VAL A 142 -4.09 -4.99 5.48
CA VAL A 142 -3.43 -4.01 6.34
C VAL A 142 -4.25 -3.71 7.59
N PHE A 143 -5.52 -4.12 7.62
CA PHE A 143 -6.45 -3.91 8.73
C PHE A 143 -6.53 -5.12 9.67
N TYR A 144 -6.35 -6.34 9.16
CA TYR A 144 -6.39 -7.56 9.97
C TYR A 144 -5.04 -8.28 9.99
N PRO A 145 -4.51 -8.62 11.15
CA PRO A 145 -4.94 -8.36 12.53
C PRO A 145 -4.17 -7.17 13.16
N THR A 146 -4.21 -5.99 12.53
CA THR A 146 -3.45 -4.82 12.93
C THR A 146 -4.30 -3.83 13.73
N ASP A 147 -3.64 -2.81 14.27
CA ASP A 147 -4.26 -1.65 14.94
C ASP A 147 -4.53 -0.46 13.99
N LEU A 148 -4.39 -0.64 12.67
CA LEU A 148 -4.54 0.44 11.70
C LEU A 148 -5.91 1.13 11.79
N ASP A 149 -7.02 0.37 11.85
CA ASP A 149 -8.36 0.95 11.95
C ASP A 149 -8.53 1.77 13.23
N PHE A 150 -7.97 1.29 14.34
CA PHE A 150 -7.97 2.02 15.60
C PHE A 150 -7.21 3.35 15.50
N LEU A 151 -6.02 3.35 14.90
CA LEU A 151 -5.21 4.56 14.68
C LEU A 151 -5.94 5.57 13.79
N LEU A 152 -6.46 5.12 12.64
CA LEU A 152 -7.17 5.98 11.69
C LEU A 152 -8.39 6.66 12.34
N ARG A 153 -9.18 5.91 13.13
CA ARG A 153 -10.34 6.46 13.84
C ARG A 153 -9.96 7.48 14.90
N ASN A 154 -8.91 7.19 15.68
CA ASN A 154 -8.42 8.14 16.70
C ASN A 154 -7.88 9.43 16.10
N LEU A 155 -7.29 9.36 14.90
CA LEU A 155 -6.83 10.53 14.15
C LEU A 155 -7.95 11.28 13.43
N GLY A 156 -9.19 10.77 13.47
CA GLY A 156 -10.32 11.37 12.76
C GLY A 156 -10.27 11.19 11.25
N ILE A 157 -9.48 10.22 10.76
CA ILE A 157 -9.29 9.98 9.32
C ILE A 157 -10.57 9.44 8.69
N ARG A 158 -10.88 9.92 7.50
CA ARG A 158 -12.01 9.54 6.66
C ARG A 158 -11.56 9.05 5.28
N THR A 159 -10.40 9.50 4.82
CA THR A 159 -9.81 9.14 3.53
C THR A 159 -8.45 8.49 3.75
N VAL A 160 -8.22 7.36 3.12
CA VAL A 160 -6.92 6.70 3.07
C VAL A 160 -6.34 6.79 1.66
N VAL A 161 -5.12 7.28 1.56
CA VAL A 161 -4.34 7.32 0.34
C VAL A 161 -3.35 6.16 0.39
N LEU A 162 -3.44 5.25 -0.59
CA LEU A 162 -2.66 4.01 -0.62
C LEU A 162 -1.51 4.13 -1.62
N ASP A 163 -0.31 3.81 -1.17
CA ASP A 163 0.88 3.61 -2.01
C ASP A 163 1.64 2.33 -1.63
N GLY A 164 2.64 1.97 -2.43
CA GLY A 164 3.51 0.82 -2.17
C GLY A 164 3.20 -0.42 -3.00
N GLY A 165 3.32 -1.60 -2.42
CA GLY A 165 3.23 -2.88 -3.15
C GLY A 165 2.59 -4.02 -2.33
N PHE A 166 2.10 -5.05 -3.02
CA PHE A 166 1.83 -5.14 -4.46
C PHE A 166 0.43 -4.61 -4.79
N THR A 167 0.27 -3.94 -5.93
CA THR A 167 -1.02 -3.36 -6.37
C THR A 167 -2.13 -4.40 -6.43
N ASP A 168 -1.84 -5.55 -7.07
CA ASP A 168 -2.76 -6.68 -7.28
C ASP A 168 -2.96 -7.57 -6.05
N CYS A 169 -2.36 -7.23 -4.93
CA CYS A 169 -2.33 -8.04 -3.71
C CYS A 169 -2.67 -7.19 -2.47
N CYS A 170 -1.66 -6.71 -1.74
CA CYS A 170 -1.87 -6.00 -0.47
C CYS A 170 -2.58 -4.66 -0.65
N VAL A 171 -2.28 -3.91 -1.72
CA VAL A 171 -2.93 -2.61 -2.00
C VAL A 171 -4.40 -2.82 -2.37
N LEU A 172 -4.71 -3.76 -3.28
CA LEU A 172 -6.09 -4.09 -3.65
C LEU A 172 -6.89 -4.58 -2.45
N ASN A 173 -6.29 -5.46 -1.62
CA ASN A 173 -6.94 -5.93 -0.40
C ASN A 173 -7.19 -4.77 0.58
N ALA A 174 -6.21 -3.86 0.75
CA ALA A 174 -6.37 -2.67 1.58
C ALA A 174 -7.51 -1.77 1.09
N ALA A 175 -7.66 -1.61 -0.23
CA ALA A 175 -8.74 -0.83 -0.81
C ALA A 175 -10.11 -1.45 -0.50
N PHE A 176 -10.28 -2.77 -0.63
CA PHE A 176 -11.51 -3.47 -0.23
C PHE A 176 -11.77 -3.31 1.27
N ASP A 177 -10.78 -3.56 2.10
CA ASP A 177 -10.90 -3.48 3.55
C ASP A 177 -11.28 -2.07 4.04
N ALA A 178 -10.64 -1.04 3.47
CA ALA A 178 -10.93 0.36 3.79
C ALA A 178 -12.35 0.76 3.36
N SER A 179 -12.74 0.42 2.12
CA SER A 179 -14.08 0.69 1.60
C SER A 179 -15.16 0.01 2.46
N ASN A 180 -14.96 -1.26 2.84
CA ASN A 180 -15.87 -2.01 3.72
C ASN A 180 -15.99 -1.41 5.14
N ARG A 181 -15.02 -0.57 5.55
CA ARG A 181 -15.01 0.15 6.84
C ARG A 181 -15.47 1.60 6.73
N ASN A 182 -16.01 1.99 5.57
CA ASN A 182 -16.48 3.33 5.26
C ASN A 182 -15.38 4.41 5.21
N TYR A 183 -14.15 4.02 4.89
CA TYR A 183 -13.14 4.99 4.46
C TYR A 183 -13.31 5.29 2.97
N ARG A 184 -13.08 6.53 2.58
CA ARG A 184 -12.82 6.89 1.18
C ARG A 184 -11.42 6.39 0.84
N VAL A 185 -11.29 5.83 -0.35
CA VAL A 185 -10.04 5.24 -0.82
C VAL A 185 -9.51 6.04 -2.00
N VAL A 186 -8.24 6.41 -1.95
CA VAL A 186 -7.49 6.93 -3.09
C VAL A 186 -6.27 6.03 -3.28
N VAL A 187 -6.08 5.49 -4.48
CA VAL A 187 -4.87 4.74 -4.83
C VAL A 187 -4.04 5.57 -5.80
N LEU A 188 -2.75 5.75 -5.49
CA LEU A 188 -1.83 6.53 -6.32
C LEU A 188 -1.21 5.64 -7.40
N ARG A 189 -1.72 5.79 -8.63
CA ARG A 189 -1.34 4.95 -9.77
C ARG A 189 0.16 4.95 -10.05
N ASP A 190 0.79 6.08 -9.94
CA ASP A 190 2.23 6.28 -10.15
C ASP A 190 3.10 5.78 -8.98
N LEU A 191 2.51 5.61 -7.78
CA LEU A 191 3.20 5.20 -6.55
C LEU A 191 2.83 3.78 -6.07
N VAL A 192 2.20 2.97 -6.93
CA VAL A 192 1.98 1.55 -6.66
C VAL A 192 2.58 0.70 -7.77
N ARG A 193 3.01 -0.53 -7.43
CA ARG A 193 3.46 -1.52 -8.42
C ARG A 193 2.96 -2.91 -8.06
N GLY A 194 2.45 -3.60 -9.07
CA GLY A 194 1.96 -4.97 -8.97
C GLY A 194 2.98 -6.01 -9.44
N THR A 195 2.55 -7.26 -9.44
CA THR A 195 3.32 -8.41 -9.91
C THR A 195 3.75 -8.22 -11.37
N ASP A 196 2.80 -7.85 -12.22
CA ASP A 196 3.05 -7.47 -13.61
C ASP A 196 2.09 -6.35 -14.05
N PRO A 197 2.33 -5.70 -15.22
CA PRO A 197 1.50 -4.59 -15.66
C PRO A 197 0.03 -4.94 -15.85
N SER A 198 -0.30 -6.15 -16.30
CA SER A 198 -1.69 -6.53 -16.59
C SER A 198 -2.50 -6.71 -15.30
N LEU A 199 -1.89 -7.30 -14.27
CA LEU A 199 -2.52 -7.46 -12.95
C LEU A 199 -2.63 -6.12 -12.23
N GLU A 200 -1.62 -5.25 -12.36
CA GLU A 200 -1.64 -3.88 -11.85
C GLU A 200 -2.81 -3.07 -12.45
N ASP A 201 -2.94 -3.07 -13.78
CA ASP A 201 -4.02 -2.38 -14.49
C ASP A 201 -5.40 -2.96 -14.12
N ALA A 202 -5.53 -4.29 -13.99
CA ALA A 202 -6.77 -4.93 -13.55
C ALA A 202 -7.16 -4.50 -12.13
N ALA A 203 -6.21 -4.49 -11.20
CA ALA A 203 -6.45 -4.07 -9.82
C ALA A 203 -6.88 -2.60 -9.75
N LEU A 204 -6.17 -1.69 -10.44
CA LEU A 204 -6.52 -0.27 -10.51
C LEU A 204 -7.89 -0.04 -11.16
N THR A 205 -8.23 -0.85 -12.17
CA THR A 205 -9.57 -0.81 -12.79
C THR A 205 -10.66 -1.17 -11.78
N ILE A 206 -10.46 -2.24 -11.00
CA ILE A 206 -11.40 -2.65 -9.94
C ILE A 206 -11.56 -1.55 -8.90
N VAL A 207 -10.46 -0.96 -8.43
CA VAL A 207 -10.50 0.16 -7.47
C VAL A 207 -11.33 1.30 -8.02
N SER A 208 -11.04 1.74 -9.25
CA SER A 208 -11.68 2.92 -9.87
C SER A 208 -13.17 2.76 -10.14
N LEU A 209 -13.67 1.53 -10.21
CA LEU A 209 -15.09 1.24 -10.46
C LEU A 209 -15.91 1.00 -9.19
N HIS A 210 -15.27 0.47 -8.13
CA HIS A 210 -16.03 -0.08 -7.03
C HIS A 210 -15.60 0.40 -5.64
N LEU A 211 -14.36 0.89 -5.48
CA LEU A 211 -13.77 1.08 -4.16
C LEU A 211 -13.38 2.52 -3.84
N GLY A 212 -13.02 3.32 -4.86
CA GLY A 212 -12.55 4.69 -4.64
C GLY A 212 -11.99 5.34 -5.89
N LEU A 213 -11.13 6.33 -5.70
CA LEU A 213 -10.46 7.02 -6.80
C LEU A 213 -9.07 6.44 -7.06
N VAL A 214 -8.68 6.44 -8.33
CA VAL A 214 -7.30 6.21 -8.77
C VAL A 214 -6.79 7.52 -9.32
N MET A 215 -5.70 8.05 -8.74
CA MET A 215 -5.14 9.36 -9.11
C MET A 215 -3.64 9.25 -9.34
N ASP A 216 -3.07 10.21 -10.06
CA ASP A 216 -1.62 10.45 -10.00
C ASP A 216 -1.30 11.29 -8.76
N SER A 217 -0.12 11.12 -8.18
CA SER A 217 0.29 11.84 -6.96
C SER A 217 0.30 13.36 -7.12
N ASP A 218 0.72 13.86 -8.28
CA ASP A 218 0.72 15.29 -8.60
C ASP A 218 -0.71 15.87 -8.65
N ASP A 219 -1.67 15.12 -9.19
CA ASP A 219 -3.08 15.53 -9.24
C ASP A 219 -3.67 15.64 -7.83
N LEU A 220 -3.30 14.71 -6.93
CA LEU A 220 -3.73 14.76 -5.54
C LEU A 220 -3.10 15.93 -4.78
N ILE A 221 -1.79 16.17 -4.96
CA ILE A 221 -1.10 17.33 -4.36
C ILE A 221 -1.75 18.63 -4.83
N ALA A 222 -2.04 18.74 -6.13
CA ALA A 222 -2.73 19.92 -6.68
C ALA A 222 -4.13 20.12 -6.09
N ALA A 223 -4.84 19.04 -5.76
CA ALA A 223 -6.15 19.11 -5.10
C ALA A 223 -6.06 19.49 -3.61
N TRP A 224 -4.93 19.25 -2.97
CA TRP A 224 -4.68 19.67 -1.58
C TRP A 224 -4.30 21.16 -1.46
N GLY A 225 -3.98 21.82 -2.57
CA GLY A 225 -3.82 23.26 -2.73
C GLY A 225 -2.71 23.91 -2.02
#